data_6835a27c16e3949a9d58724d7c0be350
#
_entry.id   6835a27c16e3949a9d58724d7c0be350
#
_cell.length_a   1.000
_cell.length_b   1.000
_cell.length_c   1.000
_cell.angle_alpha   90.00
_cell.angle_beta   90.00
_cell.angle_gamma   90.00
#
_symmetry.space_group_name_H-M   'P 1'
#
loop_
_entity.id
_entity.type
_entity.pdbx_description
1 polymer ?
#
loop_
_entity_poly.entity_id
_entity_poly.type
_entity_poly.pdbx_seq_one_letter_code
_entity_poly.pdbx_strand_id
1 'polypeptide(L)'
;MTTAPSLGSKSPRPPSDVDFSREQIPRGPAPWYLRVVAAFVDLAIVLLPLGIGWSIVDSLRDDNGGGEADRFVFGAISVIVAIGLLLWNQGFRTGRDGQSTGRRWTGLVVRDSATGGPIGVRRGLCRQFALGRSSTEVVRDKTAYAEKFAPVPRDTSVQAIRRRRLFGLLVLTVALAAAILASIAIGARPLTFEEIGNALVHSTGTDTDIIVRTLRVPRTLLALVVGIALGIAGALIQGHTRNPLADAGLLGLNAGAAFFVVLAIYLFGFNSPSQYLWFAFAGSALASIVVFGLSSIGTGTASPLNLALAGAAVAFFLAAMTNAVVLIDQTTLDGYRFWSVGSVAGRGLDVFWQVLPFLALGVVIALVSTPGLNVMSLGEDVARSLGVNVALSRTVGIIAITLLTGAATAACGPIAFIGLVVPHVARVVTGPDYRWLVPYAGLMGGVMLLMADVIGRVVVRPGELQVGIVLALFGAPFFIALVRRRKLASL
;
A
#
# COMPACT_ATOMS: atom_id res chain seq x y z
N MET A 1 8.62 -49.89 -64.84
CA MET A 1 8.56 -50.71 -63.60
C MET A 1 9.78 -50.45 -62.79
N THR A 2 9.65 -49.60 -61.80
CA THR A 2 10.60 -49.43 -60.70
C THR A 2 9.84 -48.84 -59.49
N THR A 3 9.71 -49.65 -58.48
CA THR A 3 8.97 -49.44 -57.24
C THR A 3 9.74 -48.49 -56.32
N ALA A 4 9.07 -47.44 -55.82
CA ALA A 4 9.56 -46.56 -54.79
C ALA A 4 9.33 -47.17 -53.38
N PRO A 5 10.29 -47.07 -52.47
CA PRO A 5 10.10 -47.53 -51.09
C PRO A 5 9.32 -46.51 -50.22
N SER A 6 8.36 -47.04 -49.48
CA SER A 6 7.56 -46.33 -48.50
C SER A 6 8.39 -45.83 -47.29
N LEU A 7 8.51 -44.53 -47.11
CA LEU A 7 9.03 -43.91 -45.93
C LEU A 7 7.98 -43.96 -44.79
N GLY A 8 8.16 -44.92 -43.90
CA GLY A 8 7.42 -44.95 -42.63
C GLY A 8 7.83 -43.80 -41.72
N SER A 9 6.93 -42.86 -41.51
CA SER A 9 7.07 -41.79 -40.52
C SER A 9 6.94 -42.37 -39.11
N LYS A 10 8.07 -42.68 -38.48
CA LYS A 10 8.13 -42.84 -37.02
C LYS A 10 8.18 -41.44 -36.38
N SER A 11 7.07 -40.97 -35.86
CA SER A 11 7.08 -39.84 -34.92
C SER A 11 7.99 -40.17 -33.73
N PRO A 12 8.90 -39.27 -33.30
CA PRO A 12 9.67 -39.49 -32.09
C PRO A 12 8.72 -39.47 -30.90
N ARG A 13 8.67 -40.57 -30.16
CA ARG A 13 8.04 -40.61 -28.84
C ARG A 13 8.74 -39.60 -27.95
N PRO A 14 8.00 -38.82 -27.15
CA PRO A 14 8.64 -37.99 -26.14
C PRO A 14 9.41 -38.89 -25.17
N PRO A 15 10.59 -38.49 -24.69
CA PRO A 15 11.33 -39.25 -23.70
C PRO A 15 10.49 -39.35 -22.43
N SER A 16 9.89 -40.55 -22.23
CA SER A 16 9.42 -40.96 -20.91
C SER A 16 10.65 -41.19 -20.07
N ASP A 17 10.59 -40.66 -18.83
CA ASP A 17 11.58 -40.87 -17.79
C ASP A 17 12.78 -39.89 -17.77
N VAL A 18 12.49 -38.61 -17.66
CA VAL A 18 13.36 -37.79 -16.82
C VAL A 18 12.97 -38.11 -15.37
N ASP A 19 13.68 -39.06 -14.81
CA ASP A 19 13.63 -39.41 -13.38
C ASP A 19 14.17 -38.21 -12.62
N PHE A 20 13.26 -37.32 -12.13
CA PHE A 20 13.55 -36.33 -11.14
C PHE A 20 13.71 -36.99 -9.75
N SER A 21 14.43 -38.13 -9.73
CA SER A 21 14.85 -38.75 -8.50
C SER A 21 15.80 -37.78 -7.78
N ARG A 22 15.17 -37.00 -6.87
CA ARG A 22 15.74 -36.56 -5.60
C ARG A 22 17.24 -36.25 -5.66
N GLU A 23 17.65 -35.19 -6.31
CA GLU A 23 18.87 -34.50 -5.93
C GLU A 23 18.73 -34.19 -4.42
N GLN A 24 19.47 -34.93 -3.61
CA GLN A 24 19.55 -34.73 -2.17
C GLN A 24 20.17 -33.35 -1.91
N ILE A 25 19.30 -32.32 -1.84
CA ILE A 25 19.71 -30.98 -1.45
C ILE A 25 20.27 -31.13 -0.03
N PRO A 26 21.50 -30.68 0.24
CA PRO A 26 22.17 -30.84 1.52
C PRO A 26 21.27 -30.26 2.63
N ARG A 27 20.79 -31.11 3.51
CA ARG A 27 20.01 -30.77 4.70
C ARG A 27 21.00 -30.28 5.77
N GLY A 28 21.42 -29.02 5.69
CA GLY A 28 22.25 -28.40 6.70
C GLY A 28 21.42 -27.67 7.76
N PRO A 29 21.89 -27.53 9.01
CA PRO A 29 21.23 -26.68 9.98
C PRO A 29 21.15 -25.24 9.49
N ALA A 30 20.01 -24.59 9.75
CA ALA A 30 19.78 -23.23 9.29
C ALA A 30 20.83 -22.25 9.84
N PRO A 31 21.42 -21.37 9.04
CA PRO A 31 22.37 -20.37 9.51
C PRO A 31 21.80 -19.53 10.66
N TRP A 32 22.62 -19.25 11.65
CA TRP A 32 22.19 -18.54 12.86
C TRP A 32 21.58 -17.16 12.57
N TYR A 33 22.14 -16.40 11.62
CA TYR A 33 21.64 -15.06 11.25
C TYR A 33 20.22 -15.09 10.71
N LEU A 34 19.81 -16.14 9.94
CA LEU A 34 18.44 -16.28 9.48
C LEU A 34 17.47 -16.58 10.64
N ARG A 35 17.94 -17.29 11.67
CA ARG A 35 17.15 -17.53 12.88
C ARG A 35 16.94 -16.24 13.67
N VAL A 36 17.98 -15.39 13.75
CA VAL A 36 17.89 -14.07 14.40
C VAL A 36 16.92 -13.15 13.66
N VAL A 37 17.04 -13.06 12.32
CA VAL A 37 16.10 -12.25 11.51
C VAL A 37 14.66 -12.74 11.65
N ALA A 38 14.45 -14.06 11.64
CA ALA A 38 13.11 -14.64 11.83
C ALA A 38 12.55 -14.29 13.22
N ALA A 39 13.37 -14.40 14.27
CA ALA A 39 12.96 -14.07 15.62
C ALA A 39 12.66 -12.57 15.78
N PHE A 40 13.43 -11.70 15.14
CA PHE A 40 13.21 -10.26 15.18
C PHE A 40 11.88 -9.87 14.52
N VAL A 41 11.55 -10.45 13.36
CA VAL A 41 10.25 -10.22 12.69
C VAL A 41 9.09 -10.73 13.55
N ASP A 42 9.24 -11.92 14.15
CA ASP A 42 8.21 -12.49 15.03
C ASP A 42 8.03 -11.65 16.30
N LEU A 43 9.11 -11.14 16.87
CA LEU A 43 9.09 -10.27 18.05
C LEU A 43 8.44 -8.92 17.73
N ALA A 44 8.73 -8.32 16.59
CA ALA A 44 8.14 -7.06 16.16
C ALA A 44 6.60 -7.15 16.05
N ILE A 45 6.06 -8.28 15.58
CA ILE A 45 4.62 -8.52 15.49
C ILE A 45 3.95 -8.50 16.86
N VAL A 46 4.65 -8.99 17.91
CA VAL A 46 4.13 -9.05 19.29
C VAL A 46 4.32 -7.71 20.02
N LEU A 47 5.47 -7.06 19.81
CA LEU A 47 5.80 -5.80 20.50
C LEU A 47 5.01 -4.61 19.98
N LEU A 48 4.59 -4.62 18.71
CA LEU A 48 3.89 -3.48 18.10
C LEU A 48 2.55 -3.16 18.80
N PRO A 49 1.65 -4.12 19.10
CA PRO A 49 0.45 -3.83 19.88
C PRO A 49 0.75 -3.40 21.32
N LEU A 50 1.80 -3.94 21.93
CA LEU A 50 2.21 -3.53 23.28
C LEU A 50 2.74 -2.11 23.32
N GLY A 51 3.54 -1.72 22.31
CA GLY A 51 4.04 -0.35 22.17
C GLY A 51 2.92 0.66 21.95
N ILE A 52 1.96 0.34 21.08
CA ILE A 52 0.78 1.16 20.84
C ILE A 52 -0.06 1.28 22.13
N GLY A 53 -0.31 0.16 22.79
CA GLY A 53 -1.07 0.15 24.04
C GLY A 53 -0.38 0.93 25.15
N TRP A 54 0.93 0.80 25.30
CA TRP A 54 1.72 1.58 26.24
C TRP A 54 1.62 3.09 25.97
N SER A 55 1.76 3.52 24.71
CA SER A 55 1.62 4.92 24.31
C SER A 55 0.24 5.48 24.64
N ILE A 56 -0.83 4.67 24.47
CA ILE A 56 -2.20 5.06 24.82
C ILE A 56 -2.33 5.20 26.34
N VAL A 57 -1.85 4.22 27.10
CA VAL A 57 -1.91 4.23 28.58
C VAL A 57 -1.10 5.40 29.15
N ASP A 58 0.07 5.69 28.59
CA ASP A 58 0.94 6.79 29.01
C ASP A 58 0.29 8.15 28.75
N SER A 59 -0.34 8.31 27.59
CA SER A 59 -1.08 9.53 27.25
C SER A 59 -2.31 9.78 28.16
N LEU A 60 -2.93 8.70 28.65
CA LEU A 60 -4.03 8.78 29.62
C LEU A 60 -3.52 9.07 31.04
N ARG A 61 -2.22 8.94 31.30
CA ARG A 61 -1.58 9.23 32.59
C ARG A 61 -1.28 10.72 32.78
N ASP A 62 -0.87 11.40 31.70
CA ASP A 62 -0.51 12.82 31.74
C ASP A 62 -1.74 13.75 31.80
N ASP A 63 -2.90 13.28 31.35
CA ASP A 63 -4.16 14.00 31.46
C ASP A 63 -4.91 13.58 32.73
N ASN A 64 -5.12 14.52 33.67
CA ASN A 64 -5.88 14.33 34.91
C ASN A 64 -7.36 13.89 34.71
N GLY A 65 -7.78 13.52 33.52
CA GLY A 65 -9.14 13.15 33.14
C GLY A 65 -9.36 11.69 32.75
N GLY A 66 -8.31 10.89 32.51
CA GLY A 66 -8.48 9.47 32.16
C GLY A 66 -8.63 8.60 33.41
N GLY A 67 -9.80 7.96 33.61
CA GLY A 67 -10.05 7.07 34.74
C GLY A 67 -9.05 5.91 34.79
N GLU A 68 -8.72 5.43 36.00
CA GLU A 68 -7.87 4.24 36.19
C GLU A 68 -8.42 3.02 35.42
N ALA A 69 -9.75 2.95 35.27
CA ALA A 69 -10.44 1.91 34.53
C ALA A 69 -10.07 1.92 33.02
N ASP A 70 -9.98 3.07 32.38
CA ASP A 70 -9.66 3.18 30.95
C ASP A 70 -8.22 2.75 30.68
N ARG A 71 -7.29 3.13 31.55
CA ARG A 71 -5.88 2.69 31.49
C ARG A 71 -5.74 1.19 31.59
N PHE A 72 -6.48 0.60 32.55
CA PHE A 72 -6.49 -0.85 32.74
C PHE A 72 -7.08 -1.57 31.52
N VAL A 73 -8.19 -1.07 30.98
CA VAL A 73 -8.86 -1.67 29.80
C VAL A 73 -7.96 -1.64 28.57
N PHE A 74 -7.37 -0.51 28.23
CA PHE A 74 -6.47 -0.41 27.05
C PHE A 74 -5.18 -1.21 27.23
N GLY A 75 -4.61 -1.21 28.44
CA GLY A 75 -3.46 -2.04 28.77
C GLY A 75 -3.79 -3.54 28.63
N ALA A 76 -4.91 -3.96 29.19
CA ALA A 76 -5.37 -5.36 29.13
C ALA A 76 -5.66 -5.81 27.68
N ILE A 77 -6.34 -4.98 26.88
CA ILE A 77 -6.63 -5.26 25.48
C ILE A 77 -5.32 -5.44 24.71
N SER A 78 -4.34 -4.57 24.91
CA SER A 78 -3.04 -4.65 24.21
C SER A 78 -2.27 -5.92 24.55
N VAL A 79 -2.29 -6.31 25.81
CA VAL A 79 -1.69 -7.56 26.28
C VAL A 79 -2.42 -8.77 25.70
N ILE A 80 -3.75 -8.78 25.70
CA ILE A 80 -4.57 -9.87 25.12
C ILE A 80 -4.29 -10.01 23.62
N VAL A 81 -4.24 -8.90 22.88
CA VAL A 81 -3.92 -8.91 21.45
C VAL A 81 -2.50 -9.43 21.21
N ALA A 82 -1.52 -8.98 21.98
CA ALA A 82 -0.15 -9.46 21.86
C ALA A 82 -0.01 -10.95 22.15
N ILE A 83 -0.66 -11.45 23.21
CA ILE A 83 -0.71 -12.88 23.55
C ILE A 83 -1.42 -13.65 22.42
N GLY A 84 -2.55 -13.17 21.93
CA GLY A 84 -3.27 -13.79 20.81
C GLY A 84 -2.41 -13.91 19.56
N LEU A 85 -1.70 -12.86 19.19
CA LEU A 85 -0.76 -12.86 18.06
C LEU A 85 0.43 -13.80 18.30
N LEU A 86 0.97 -13.84 19.51
CA LEU A 86 2.03 -14.78 19.88
C LEU A 86 1.57 -16.24 19.71
N LEU A 87 0.44 -16.60 20.31
CA LEU A 87 -0.12 -17.95 20.24
C LEU A 87 -0.47 -18.34 18.80
N TRP A 88 -1.06 -17.44 18.06
CA TRP A 88 -1.41 -17.67 16.66
C TRP A 88 -0.17 -17.84 15.77
N ASN A 89 0.80 -16.93 15.85
CA ASN A 89 1.97 -16.93 14.96
C ASN A 89 2.99 -18.01 15.33
N GLN A 90 3.35 -18.08 16.60
CA GLN A 90 4.39 -18.99 17.09
C GLN A 90 3.84 -20.37 17.46
N GLY A 91 2.63 -20.46 18.00
CA GLY A 91 2.00 -21.71 18.40
C GLY A 91 1.26 -22.38 17.24
N PHE A 92 0.14 -21.81 16.85
CA PHE A 92 -0.78 -22.44 15.88
C PHE A 92 -0.15 -22.57 14.48
N ARG A 93 0.39 -21.49 13.92
CA ARG A 93 1.01 -21.52 12.58
C ARG A 93 2.26 -22.39 12.54
N THR A 94 3.14 -22.26 13.53
CA THR A 94 4.36 -23.11 13.58
C THR A 94 3.99 -24.57 13.77
N GLY A 95 2.96 -24.89 14.55
CA GLY A 95 2.48 -26.25 14.75
C GLY A 95 1.87 -26.86 13.50
N ARG A 96 1.04 -26.09 12.78
CA ARG A 96 0.33 -26.56 11.57
C ARG A 96 1.21 -26.57 10.33
N ASP A 97 1.94 -25.47 10.10
CA ASP A 97 2.67 -25.21 8.85
C ASP A 97 4.18 -25.39 9.00
N GLY A 98 4.67 -25.62 10.21
CA GLY A 98 6.10 -25.62 10.53
C GLY A 98 6.75 -24.24 10.49
N GLN A 99 5.99 -23.16 10.28
CA GLN A 99 6.55 -21.82 10.05
C GLN A 99 5.75 -20.73 10.77
N SER A 100 6.44 -19.90 11.58
CA SER A 100 5.96 -18.58 12.00
C SER A 100 6.10 -17.57 10.85
N THR A 101 5.57 -16.37 11.01
CA THR A 101 5.68 -15.31 10.00
C THR A 101 7.16 -15.00 9.70
N GLY A 102 7.99 -14.79 10.71
CA GLY A 102 9.42 -14.50 10.52
C GLY A 102 10.18 -15.67 9.87
N ARG A 103 9.87 -16.91 10.25
CA ARG A 103 10.46 -18.11 9.63
C ARG A 103 10.03 -18.28 8.19
N ARG A 104 8.77 -17.95 7.89
CA ARG A 104 8.28 -17.95 6.51
C ARG A 104 9.02 -16.94 5.64
N TRP A 105 9.36 -15.77 6.19
CA TRP A 105 10.14 -14.74 5.52
C TRP A 105 11.58 -15.17 5.24
N THR A 106 12.17 -15.94 6.12
CA THR A 106 13.57 -16.40 6.00
C THR A 106 13.72 -17.78 5.35
N GLY A 107 12.61 -18.43 4.95
CA GLY A 107 12.61 -19.78 4.37
C GLY A 107 12.97 -20.88 5.38
N LEU A 108 12.76 -20.63 6.68
CA LEU A 108 13.01 -21.60 7.75
C LEU A 108 11.77 -22.42 8.06
N VAL A 109 11.94 -23.72 8.29
CA VAL A 109 10.87 -24.66 8.67
C VAL A 109 11.27 -25.37 9.94
N VAL A 110 10.31 -25.55 10.86
CA VAL A 110 10.45 -26.38 12.05
C VAL A 110 9.81 -27.72 11.77
N ARG A 111 10.61 -28.78 11.85
CA ARG A 111 10.15 -30.17 11.64
C ARG A 111 10.38 -31.00 12.91
N ASP A 112 9.58 -32.03 13.08
CA ASP A 112 9.83 -33.07 14.04
C ASP A 112 11.01 -33.92 13.56
N SER A 113 12.05 -34.05 14.37
CA SER A 113 13.26 -34.80 14.00
C SER A 113 12.99 -36.31 13.78
N ALA A 114 11.91 -36.86 14.40
CA ALA A 114 11.55 -38.26 14.27
C ALA A 114 10.73 -38.55 13.00
N THR A 115 9.78 -37.67 12.67
CA THR A 115 8.83 -37.88 11.57
C THR A 115 9.15 -37.10 10.30
N GLY A 116 10.01 -36.07 10.39
CA GLY A 116 10.32 -35.13 9.30
C GLY A 116 9.16 -34.21 8.90
N GLY A 117 7.98 -34.34 9.52
CA GLY A 117 6.76 -33.60 9.26
C GLY A 117 6.56 -32.37 10.15
N PRO A 118 5.42 -31.65 10.02
CA PRO A 118 5.03 -30.56 10.93
C PRO A 118 4.88 -31.09 12.36
N ILE A 119 5.26 -30.25 13.35
CA ILE A 119 5.28 -30.67 14.76
C ILE A 119 3.90 -30.83 15.41
N GLY A 120 2.83 -30.39 14.74
CA GLY A 120 1.48 -30.38 15.27
C GLY A 120 1.19 -29.18 16.19
N VAL A 121 -0.06 -28.72 16.21
CA VAL A 121 -0.46 -27.49 16.93
C VAL A 121 -0.19 -27.61 18.44
N ARG A 122 -0.48 -28.74 19.05
CA ARG A 122 -0.26 -28.98 20.50
C ARG A 122 1.23 -28.81 20.86
N ARG A 123 2.14 -29.44 20.11
CA ARG A 123 3.60 -29.32 20.35
C ARG A 123 4.13 -27.93 20.00
N GLY A 124 3.54 -27.26 18.99
CA GLY A 124 3.85 -25.87 18.65
C GLY A 124 3.56 -24.92 19.80
N LEU A 125 2.42 -25.06 20.46
CA LEU A 125 2.04 -24.30 21.65
C LEU A 125 2.92 -24.65 22.87
N CYS A 126 3.13 -25.94 23.17
CA CYS A 126 3.97 -26.37 24.29
C CYS A 126 5.42 -25.88 24.17
N ARG A 127 5.96 -25.85 22.97
CA ARG A 127 7.31 -25.31 22.70
C ARG A 127 7.46 -23.84 23.10
N GLN A 128 6.42 -23.04 22.94
CA GLN A 128 6.43 -21.62 23.28
C GLN A 128 6.59 -21.38 24.80
N PHE A 129 6.03 -22.27 25.61
CA PHE A 129 6.06 -22.18 27.06
C PHE A 129 7.20 -23.01 27.71
N ALA A 130 8.17 -23.49 26.91
CA ALA A 130 9.26 -24.34 27.36
C ALA A 130 8.80 -25.60 28.14
N LEU A 131 7.56 -26.00 27.97
CA LEU A 131 6.93 -27.17 28.64
C LEU A 131 7.26 -28.45 27.83
N GLY A 132 8.51 -28.89 27.89
CA GLY A 132 8.93 -30.19 27.35
C GLY A 132 10.17 -30.10 26.42
N ARG A 133 11.04 -31.11 26.50
CA ARG A 133 12.13 -31.33 25.51
C ARG A 133 11.48 -31.76 24.20
N SER A 134 11.40 -30.84 23.24
CA SER A 134 10.91 -31.14 21.89
C SER A 134 12.08 -31.52 21.00
N SER A 135 12.08 -32.71 20.43
CA SER A 135 12.97 -33.16 19.35
C SER A 135 12.61 -32.43 18.06
N THR A 136 12.87 -31.13 17.98
CA THR A 136 12.51 -30.31 16.81
C THR A 136 13.77 -29.72 16.20
N GLU A 137 13.89 -29.84 14.88
CA GLU A 137 14.99 -29.28 14.11
C GLU A 137 14.50 -28.09 13.25
N VAL A 138 15.32 -27.01 13.20
CA VAL A 138 15.06 -25.87 12.32
C VAL A 138 15.92 -26.01 11.09
N VAL A 139 15.31 -26.33 9.96
CA VAL A 139 15.96 -26.60 8.69
C VAL A 139 15.69 -25.50 7.68
N ARG A 140 16.63 -25.20 6.82
CA ARG A 140 16.43 -24.38 5.64
C ARG A 140 15.91 -25.26 4.51
N ASP A 141 14.63 -25.16 4.21
CA ASP A 141 14.01 -25.96 3.16
C ASP A 141 13.74 -25.12 1.90
N LYS A 142 14.62 -25.29 0.91
CA LYS A 142 14.45 -24.62 -0.39
C LYS A 142 13.31 -25.21 -1.21
N THR A 143 12.95 -26.49 -0.98
CA THR A 143 11.86 -27.16 -1.70
C THR A 143 10.51 -26.77 -1.10
N ALA A 144 10.39 -26.63 0.20
CA ALA A 144 9.20 -26.09 0.85
C ALA A 144 8.90 -24.65 0.41
N TYR A 145 9.94 -23.91 0.00
CA TYR A 145 9.78 -22.60 -0.61
C TYR A 145 9.25 -22.69 -2.04
N ALA A 146 9.69 -23.67 -2.84
CA ALA A 146 9.24 -23.88 -4.19
C ALA A 146 7.84 -24.55 -4.26
N GLU A 147 7.55 -25.53 -3.43
CA GLU A 147 6.22 -26.16 -3.31
C GLU A 147 5.14 -25.22 -2.73
N LYS A 148 5.52 -24.29 -1.87
CA LYS A 148 4.59 -23.31 -1.30
C LYS A 148 4.24 -22.18 -2.28
N PHE A 149 5.01 -22.01 -3.32
CA PHE A 149 4.71 -21.15 -4.47
C PHE A 149 4.22 -21.95 -5.68
N ALA A 150 4.30 -23.28 -5.66
CA ALA A 150 3.43 -24.08 -6.50
C ALA A 150 1.98 -23.68 -6.15
N PRO A 151 1.16 -23.32 -7.13
CA PRO A 151 -0.21 -22.95 -6.84
C PRO A 151 -0.85 -24.14 -6.11
N VAL A 152 -1.11 -24.00 -4.81
CA VAL A 152 -2.06 -24.88 -4.11
C VAL A 152 -3.24 -25.00 -5.08
N PRO A 153 -3.78 -26.19 -5.36
CA PRO A 153 -5.03 -26.32 -6.10
C PRO A 153 -6.06 -25.48 -5.34
N ARG A 154 -6.14 -24.21 -5.69
CA ARG A 154 -7.15 -23.31 -5.15
C ARG A 154 -8.42 -23.82 -5.78
N ASP A 155 -9.42 -24.01 -4.96
CA ASP A 155 -10.78 -24.15 -5.47
C ASP A 155 -10.98 -22.99 -6.47
N THR A 156 -10.78 -23.30 -7.76
CA THR A 156 -10.82 -22.36 -8.88
C THR A 156 -12.24 -22.15 -9.35
N SER A 157 -13.22 -22.68 -8.63
CA SER A 157 -14.62 -22.40 -8.92
C SER A 157 -14.85 -20.89 -8.88
N VAL A 158 -15.55 -20.37 -9.89
CA VAL A 158 -15.91 -18.94 -9.99
C VAL A 158 -16.60 -18.47 -8.71
N GLN A 159 -17.34 -19.34 -8.06
CA GLN A 159 -18.03 -19.08 -6.79
C GLN A 159 -17.05 -18.88 -5.64
N ALA A 160 -16.04 -19.72 -5.50
CA ALA A 160 -15.02 -19.60 -4.45
C ALA A 160 -14.20 -18.31 -4.60
N ILE A 161 -13.82 -17.96 -5.83
CA ILE A 161 -13.12 -16.70 -6.13
C ILE A 161 -14.00 -15.51 -5.76
N ARG A 162 -15.29 -15.52 -6.16
CA ARG A 162 -16.24 -14.45 -5.86
C ARG A 162 -16.48 -14.32 -4.36
N ARG A 163 -16.66 -15.44 -3.64
CA ARG A 163 -16.81 -15.45 -2.17
C ARG A 163 -15.59 -14.87 -1.47
N ARG A 164 -14.39 -15.24 -1.89
CA ARG A 164 -13.13 -14.69 -1.34
C ARG A 164 -13.05 -13.17 -1.55
N ARG A 165 -13.40 -12.68 -2.74
CA ARG A 165 -13.41 -11.26 -3.08
C ARG A 165 -14.45 -10.51 -2.25
N LEU A 166 -15.67 -11.01 -2.13
CA LEU A 166 -16.71 -10.37 -1.32
C LEU A 166 -16.36 -10.35 0.17
N PHE A 167 -15.82 -11.44 0.70
CA PHE A 167 -15.35 -11.50 2.09
C PHE A 167 -14.21 -10.50 2.34
N GLY A 168 -13.25 -10.41 1.43
CA GLY A 168 -12.16 -9.44 1.54
C GLY A 168 -12.66 -7.99 1.45
N LEU A 169 -13.69 -7.71 0.64
CA LEU A 169 -14.31 -6.39 0.58
C LEU A 169 -14.98 -6.03 1.91
N LEU A 170 -15.70 -6.97 2.51
CA LEU A 170 -16.30 -6.79 3.84
C LEU A 170 -15.23 -6.48 4.89
N VAL A 171 -14.15 -7.27 4.92
CA VAL A 171 -13.02 -7.04 5.85
C VAL A 171 -12.41 -5.65 5.66
N LEU A 172 -12.20 -5.22 4.41
CA LEU A 172 -11.65 -3.89 4.11
C LEU A 172 -12.62 -2.77 4.52
N THR A 173 -13.92 -2.95 4.31
CA THR A 173 -14.93 -1.96 4.73
C THR A 173 -14.95 -1.82 6.26
N VAL A 174 -14.88 -2.95 6.98
CA VAL A 174 -14.78 -2.93 8.46
C VAL A 174 -13.46 -2.29 8.91
N ALA A 175 -12.34 -2.64 8.26
CA ALA A 175 -11.05 -2.02 8.56
C ALA A 175 -11.04 -0.51 8.29
N LEU A 176 -11.72 -0.06 7.22
CA LEU A 176 -11.85 1.36 6.91
C LEU A 176 -12.70 2.09 7.97
N ALA A 177 -13.82 1.51 8.37
CA ALA A 177 -14.65 2.06 9.44
C ALA A 177 -13.86 2.17 10.76
N ALA A 178 -13.11 1.14 11.12
CA ALA A 178 -12.22 1.15 12.28
C ALA A 178 -11.12 2.23 12.16
N ALA A 179 -10.52 2.40 10.99
CA ALA A 179 -9.52 3.43 10.74
C ALA A 179 -10.09 4.85 10.84
N ILE A 180 -11.32 5.07 10.37
CA ILE A 180 -12.04 6.35 10.51
C ILE A 180 -12.29 6.65 12.00
N LEU A 181 -12.82 5.68 12.73
CA LEU A 181 -13.05 5.83 14.18
C LEU A 181 -11.74 6.10 14.93
N ALA A 182 -10.68 5.34 14.64
CA ALA A 182 -9.35 5.56 15.21
C ALA A 182 -8.82 6.97 14.87
N SER A 183 -9.00 7.44 13.63
CA SER A 183 -8.56 8.77 13.21
C SER A 183 -9.29 9.90 13.96
N ILE A 184 -10.56 9.70 14.31
CA ILE A 184 -11.32 10.68 15.11
C ILE A 184 -10.99 10.56 16.60
N ALA A 185 -10.83 9.34 17.14
CA ALA A 185 -10.58 9.10 18.56
C ALA A 185 -9.14 9.44 18.99
N ILE A 186 -8.14 9.02 18.18
CA ILE A 186 -6.73 9.09 18.53
C ILE A 186 -6.11 10.39 17.99
N GLY A 187 -5.52 11.19 18.88
CA GLY A 187 -4.83 12.43 18.53
C GLY A 187 -3.83 12.82 19.61
N ALA A 188 -3.30 14.06 19.56
CA ALA A 188 -2.40 14.58 20.59
C ALA A 188 -3.12 14.59 21.98
N ARG A 189 -4.38 15.01 22.01
CA ARG A 189 -5.28 14.87 23.19
C ARG A 189 -6.16 13.65 22.99
N PRO A 190 -6.14 12.64 23.87
CA PRO A 190 -7.07 11.52 23.82
C PRO A 190 -8.49 12.02 24.15
N LEU A 191 -9.49 11.51 23.45
CA LEU A 191 -10.90 11.81 23.67
C LEU A 191 -11.66 10.50 23.91
N THR A 192 -12.60 10.52 24.83
CA THR A 192 -13.49 9.38 25.07
C THR A 192 -14.53 9.25 23.95
N PHE A 193 -15.11 8.08 23.78
CA PHE A 193 -16.19 7.88 22.79
C PHE A 193 -17.43 8.72 23.11
N GLU A 194 -17.69 8.97 24.39
CA GLU A 194 -18.78 9.84 24.86
C GLU A 194 -18.55 11.29 24.45
N GLU A 195 -17.35 11.83 24.69
CA GLU A 195 -16.97 13.18 24.25
C GLU A 195 -17.07 13.35 22.74
N ILE A 196 -16.62 12.34 21.97
CA ILE A 196 -16.73 12.36 20.51
C ILE A 196 -18.20 12.33 20.09
N GLY A 197 -19.02 11.46 20.69
CA GLY A 197 -20.44 11.35 20.41
C GLY A 197 -21.16 12.67 20.69
N ASN A 198 -20.91 13.25 21.86
CA ASN A 198 -21.47 14.53 22.26
C ASN A 198 -21.04 15.67 21.32
N ALA A 199 -19.74 15.73 20.99
CA ALA A 199 -19.20 16.73 20.08
C ALA A 199 -19.79 16.60 18.65
N LEU A 200 -20.12 15.41 18.18
CA LEU A 200 -20.71 15.22 16.85
C LEU A 200 -22.21 15.55 16.80
N VAL A 201 -22.95 15.24 17.87
CA VAL A 201 -24.42 15.39 17.92
C VAL A 201 -24.83 16.75 18.50
N HIS A 202 -24.23 17.14 19.62
CA HIS A 202 -24.59 18.38 20.35
C HIS A 202 -23.41 19.36 20.31
N SER A 203 -23.60 20.49 19.61
CA SER A 203 -22.59 21.55 19.63
C SER A 203 -22.76 22.38 20.89
N THR A 204 -21.92 22.15 21.88
CA THR A 204 -21.92 22.87 23.16
C THR A 204 -20.89 24.00 23.22
N GLY A 205 -20.09 24.18 22.16
CA GLY A 205 -19.05 25.20 22.06
C GLY A 205 -17.82 24.93 22.96
N THR A 206 -17.65 23.69 23.41
CA THR A 206 -16.50 23.28 24.22
C THR A 206 -15.24 23.11 23.34
N ASP A 207 -14.05 23.14 23.97
CA ASP A 207 -12.78 22.88 23.32
C ASP A 207 -12.79 21.51 22.57
N THR A 208 -13.48 20.54 23.15
CA THR A 208 -13.66 19.21 22.54
C THR A 208 -14.43 19.28 21.23
N ASP A 209 -15.50 20.08 21.17
CA ASP A 209 -16.28 20.29 19.95
C ASP A 209 -15.41 20.92 18.84
N ILE A 210 -14.61 21.91 19.20
CA ILE A 210 -13.68 22.57 18.28
C ILE A 210 -12.68 21.54 17.75
N ILE A 211 -12.03 20.77 18.63
CA ILE A 211 -11.05 19.75 18.25
C ILE A 211 -11.67 18.72 17.31
N VAL A 212 -12.86 18.21 17.64
CA VAL A 212 -13.49 17.16 16.81
C VAL A 212 -13.97 17.72 15.48
N ARG A 213 -14.74 18.79 15.49
CA ARG A 213 -15.43 19.30 14.28
C ARG A 213 -14.52 20.09 13.34
N THR A 214 -13.57 20.86 13.88
CA THR A 214 -12.74 21.75 13.05
C THR A 214 -11.36 21.16 12.72
N LEU A 215 -10.84 20.24 13.53
CA LEU A 215 -9.52 19.65 13.30
C LEU A 215 -9.60 18.19 12.85
N ARG A 216 -10.29 17.31 13.63
CA ARG A 216 -10.23 15.86 13.37
C ARG A 216 -11.12 15.39 12.23
N VAL A 217 -12.36 15.87 12.15
CA VAL A 217 -13.28 15.48 11.10
C VAL A 217 -12.79 15.92 9.73
N PRO A 218 -12.40 17.19 9.48
CA PRO A 218 -11.86 17.60 8.19
C PRO A 218 -10.63 16.80 7.77
N ARG A 219 -9.70 16.60 8.70
CA ARG A 219 -8.47 15.83 8.50
C ARG A 219 -8.76 14.38 8.14
N THR A 220 -9.70 13.74 8.84
CA THR A 220 -10.12 12.34 8.58
C THR A 220 -10.79 12.20 7.23
N LEU A 221 -11.71 13.12 6.87
CA LEU A 221 -12.38 13.13 5.58
C LEU A 221 -11.38 13.32 4.43
N LEU A 222 -10.46 14.26 4.58
CA LEU A 222 -9.43 14.51 3.58
C LEU A 222 -8.50 13.32 3.43
N ALA A 223 -8.00 12.74 4.53
CA ALA A 223 -7.15 11.55 4.50
C ALA A 223 -7.86 10.37 3.83
N LEU A 224 -9.16 10.18 4.10
CA LEU A 224 -9.97 9.13 3.49
C LEU A 224 -10.01 9.26 1.96
N VAL A 225 -10.44 10.42 1.45
CA VAL A 225 -10.63 10.61 0.00
C VAL A 225 -9.31 10.66 -0.76
N VAL A 226 -8.26 11.25 -0.19
CA VAL A 226 -6.91 11.28 -0.75
C VAL A 226 -6.30 9.88 -0.77
N GLY A 227 -6.44 9.11 0.31
CA GLY A 227 -5.97 7.72 0.35
C GLY A 227 -6.65 6.84 -0.69
N ILE A 228 -7.98 6.95 -0.84
CA ILE A 228 -8.75 6.27 -1.89
C ILE A 228 -8.22 6.67 -3.28
N ALA A 229 -8.06 7.96 -3.53
CA ALA A 229 -7.60 8.49 -4.81
C ALA A 229 -6.21 7.96 -5.19
N LEU A 230 -5.24 8.04 -4.28
CA LEU A 230 -3.87 7.58 -4.52
C LEU A 230 -3.78 6.06 -4.72
N GLY A 231 -4.58 5.28 -3.97
CA GLY A 231 -4.68 3.83 -4.16
C GLY A 231 -5.21 3.46 -5.55
N ILE A 232 -6.27 4.12 -6.00
CA ILE A 232 -6.86 3.94 -7.34
C ILE A 232 -5.89 4.40 -8.43
N ALA A 233 -5.31 5.61 -8.31
CA ALA A 233 -4.35 6.13 -9.27
C ALA A 233 -3.15 5.19 -9.45
N GLY A 234 -2.65 4.61 -8.34
CA GLY A 234 -1.60 3.59 -8.38
C GLY A 234 -2.00 2.33 -9.16
N ALA A 235 -3.22 1.84 -8.97
CA ALA A 235 -3.72 0.69 -9.74
C ALA A 235 -3.82 1.00 -11.25
N LEU A 236 -4.29 2.19 -11.60
CA LEU A 236 -4.40 2.62 -12.99
C LEU A 236 -3.03 2.78 -13.66
N ILE A 237 -2.08 3.49 -13.02
CA ILE A 237 -0.77 3.72 -13.62
C ILE A 237 0.00 2.41 -13.83
N GLN A 238 -0.06 1.47 -12.87
CA GLN A 238 0.52 0.15 -13.02
C GLN A 238 -0.11 -0.63 -14.18
N GLY A 239 -1.41 -0.47 -14.43
CA GLY A 239 -2.10 -1.09 -15.55
C GLY A 239 -1.71 -0.49 -16.89
N HIS A 240 -1.73 0.83 -17.00
CA HIS A 240 -1.41 1.53 -18.25
C HIS A 240 0.06 1.42 -18.65
N THR A 241 0.97 1.37 -17.67
CA THR A 241 2.41 1.19 -17.93
C THR A 241 2.84 -0.27 -17.96
N ARG A 242 1.95 -1.20 -17.62
CA ARG A 242 2.26 -2.64 -17.43
C ARG A 242 3.49 -2.85 -16.54
N ASN A 243 3.69 -1.96 -15.63
CA ASN A 243 4.79 -2.00 -14.69
C ASN A 243 4.25 -2.02 -13.25
N PRO A 244 4.40 -3.13 -12.51
CA PRO A 244 3.91 -3.22 -11.13
C PRO A 244 4.65 -2.30 -10.16
N LEU A 245 5.73 -1.66 -10.59
CA LEU A 245 6.53 -0.70 -9.83
C LEU A 245 6.24 0.75 -10.23
N ALA A 246 5.29 0.99 -11.13
CA ALA A 246 4.91 2.33 -11.52
C ALA A 246 4.15 3.03 -10.38
N ASP A 247 4.50 4.29 -10.18
CA ASP A 247 3.80 5.23 -9.32
C ASP A 247 3.31 6.44 -10.12
N ALA A 248 2.26 7.11 -9.66
CA ALA A 248 1.69 8.26 -10.35
C ALA A 248 2.70 9.43 -10.52
N GLY A 249 3.72 9.48 -9.66
CA GLY A 249 4.85 10.41 -9.80
C GLY A 249 5.62 10.29 -11.12
N LEU A 250 5.58 9.11 -11.78
CA LEU A 250 6.21 8.90 -13.09
C LEU A 250 5.66 9.78 -14.22
N LEU A 251 4.45 10.34 -14.07
CA LEU A 251 3.89 11.30 -15.03
C LEU A 251 4.32 12.74 -14.75
N GLY A 252 5.29 12.98 -13.86
CA GLY A 252 5.75 14.31 -13.51
C GLY A 252 4.75 15.15 -12.69
N LEU A 253 3.61 14.56 -12.27
CA LEU A 253 2.51 15.24 -11.59
C LEU A 253 2.96 15.98 -10.33
N ASN A 254 3.75 15.31 -9.48
CA ASN A 254 4.25 15.90 -8.23
C ASN A 254 5.25 17.03 -8.48
N ALA A 255 6.12 16.89 -9.49
CA ALA A 255 7.08 17.94 -9.85
C ALA A 255 6.38 19.16 -10.45
N GLY A 256 5.34 18.93 -11.27
CA GLY A 256 4.49 20.00 -11.79
C GLY A 256 3.77 20.77 -10.71
N ALA A 257 3.15 20.05 -9.76
CA ALA A 257 2.52 20.67 -8.59
C ALA A 257 3.53 21.49 -7.78
N ALA A 258 4.70 20.91 -7.49
CA ALA A 258 5.75 21.55 -6.70
C ALA A 258 6.22 22.87 -7.34
N PHE A 259 6.51 22.86 -8.62
CA PHE A 259 6.96 24.06 -9.34
C PHE A 259 5.91 25.17 -9.33
N PHE A 260 4.64 24.83 -9.56
CA PHE A 260 3.56 25.82 -9.56
C PHE A 260 3.23 26.34 -8.16
N VAL A 261 3.36 25.51 -7.11
CA VAL A 261 3.25 25.98 -5.71
C VAL A 261 4.35 26.98 -5.40
N VAL A 262 5.59 26.66 -5.76
CA VAL A 262 6.73 27.55 -5.54
C VAL A 262 6.54 28.88 -6.31
N LEU A 263 6.06 28.83 -7.54
CA LEU A 263 5.71 30.06 -8.28
C LEU A 263 4.59 30.85 -7.62
N ALA A 264 3.57 30.17 -7.09
CA ALA A 264 2.47 30.84 -6.42
C ALA A 264 2.93 31.55 -5.13
N ILE A 265 3.81 30.92 -4.35
CA ILE A 265 4.40 31.54 -3.16
C ILE A 265 5.31 32.70 -3.56
N TYR A 266 6.21 32.50 -4.51
CA TYR A 266 7.21 33.49 -4.92
C TYR A 266 6.60 34.73 -5.58
N LEU A 267 5.65 34.56 -6.52
CA LEU A 267 5.10 35.67 -7.31
C LEU A 267 3.94 36.39 -6.62
N PHE A 268 3.13 35.66 -5.83
CA PHE A 268 1.89 36.18 -5.25
C PHE A 268 1.90 36.25 -3.72
N GLY A 269 2.95 35.73 -3.06
CA GLY A 269 3.05 35.70 -1.60
C GLY A 269 2.00 34.81 -0.92
N PHE A 270 1.51 33.78 -1.61
CA PHE A 270 0.49 32.87 -1.07
C PHE A 270 1.05 32.01 0.06
N ASN A 271 0.39 32.04 1.22
CA ASN A 271 0.85 31.35 2.44
C ASN A 271 -0.12 30.28 2.93
N SER A 272 -1.32 30.17 2.36
CA SER A 272 -2.32 29.19 2.78
C SER A 272 -2.56 28.10 1.73
N PRO A 273 -2.91 26.88 2.16
CA PRO A 273 -3.20 25.76 1.26
C PRO A 273 -4.30 26.06 0.24
N SER A 274 -5.35 26.72 0.64
CA SER A 274 -6.49 27.07 -0.23
C SER A 274 -6.10 28.04 -1.35
N GLN A 275 -5.06 28.87 -1.16
CA GLN A 275 -4.60 29.84 -2.15
C GLN A 275 -3.77 29.18 -3.25
N TYR A 276 -2.81 28.32 -2.90
CA TYR A 276 -1.94 27.70 -3.90
C TYR A 276 -2.45 26.35 -4.44
N LEU A 277 -3.56 25.82 -3.90
CA LEU A 277 -4.14 24.55 -4.33
C LEU A 277 -4.39 24.48 -5.84
N TRP A 278 -5.01 25.53 -6.38
CA TRP A 278 -5.32 25.61 -7.81
C TRP A 278 -4.08 25.66 -8.69
N PHE A 279 -3.02 26.33 -8.23
CA PHE A 279 -1.72 26.33 -8.90
C PHE A 279 -1.09 24.93 -8.89
N ALA A 280 -1.10 24.26 -7.75
CA ALA A 280 -0.61 22.89 -7.66
C ALA A 280 -1.36 21.94 -8.59
N PHE A 281 -2.70 22.05 -8.65
CA PHE A 281 -3.53 21.23 -9.52
C PHE A 281 -3.27 21.55 -11.01
N ALA A 282 -3.21 22.83 -11.38
CA ALA A 282 -2.87 23.26 -12.74
C ALA A 282 -1.46 22.80 -13.15
N GLY A 283 -0.48 22.90 -12.26
CA GLY A 283 0.89 22.43 -12.50
C GLY A 283 0.96 20.92 -12.72
N SER A 284 0.22 20.13 -11.92
CA SER A 284 0.09 18.68 -12.14
C SER A 284 -0.54 18.36 -13.49
N ALA A 285 -1.64 19.03 -13.83
CA ALA A 285 -2.34 18.81 -15.10
C ALA A 285 -1.46 19.17 -16.30
N LEU A 286 -0.79 20.32 -16.24
CA LEU A 286 0.11 20.76 -17.30
C LEU A 286 1.30 19.81 -17.49
N ALA A 287 1.94 19.38 -16.39
CA ALA A 287 3.03 18.41 -16.46
C ALA A 287 2.57 17.10 -17.11
N SER A 288 1.38 16.59 -16.73
CA SER A 288 0.79 15.40 -17.34
C SER A 288 0.53 15.56 -18.84
N ILE A 289 0.00 16.71 -19.26
CA ILE A 289 -0.24 17.02 -20.68
C ILE A 289 1.10 17.05 -21.45
N VAL A 290 2.12 17.70 -20.91
CA VAL A 290 3.45 17.78 -21.53
C VAL A 290 4.08 16.39 -21.64
N VAL A 291 4.05 15.59 -20.56
CA VAL A 291 4.60 14.23 -20.55
C VAL A 291 3.87 13.34 -21.56
N PHE A 292 2.54 13.41 -21.60
CA PHE A 292 1.74 12.63 -22.54
C PHE A 292 2.01 13.07 -24.01
N GLY A 293 2.09 14.37 -24.25
CA GLY A 293 2.43 14.92 -25.56
C GLY A 293 3.81 14.45 -26.03
N LEU A 294 4.84 14.63 -25.19
CA LEU A 294 6.21 14.20 -25.49
C LEU A 294 6.32 12.69 -25.75
N SER A 295 5.60 11.89 -24.97
CA SER A 295 5.61 10.43 -25.11
C SER A 295 4.94 9.93 -26.38
N SER A 296 4.13 10.76 -27.04
CA SER A 296 3.41 10.45 -28.28
C SER A 296 4.17 10.84 -29.54
N ILE A 297 5.25 11.64 -29.42
CA ILE A 297 6.06 12.10 -30.55
C ILE A 297 6.77 10.90 -31.21
N GLY A 298 6.69 10.81 -32.53
CA GLY A 298 7.38 9.82 -33.34
C GLY A 298 6.66 8.49 -33.54
N THR A 299 5.83 8.06 -32.59
CA THR A 299 5.15 6.74 -32.68
C THR A 299 3.63 6.85 -32.84
N GLY A 300 3.08 8.05 -32.76
CA GLY A 300 1.62 8.31 -32.80
C GLY A 300 0.83 7.76 -31.60
N THR A 301 1.46 6.96 -30.73
CA THR A 301 0.86 6.44 -29.49
C THR A 301 1.89 6.47 -28.38
N ALA A 302 1.49 6.97 -27.20
CA ALA A 302 2.36 6.98 -26.02
C ALA A 302 2.68 5.57 -25.55
N SER A 303 3.90 5.08 -25.77
CA SER A 303 4.32 3.77 -25.24
C SER A 303 4.60 3.87 -23.73
N PRO A 304 4.49 2.77 -22.96
CA PRO A 304 4.83 2.76 -21.54
C PRO A 304 6.25 3.24 -21.22
N LEU A 305 7.20 2.87 -22.07
CA LEU A 305 8.61 3.29 -21.94
C LEU A 305 8.76 4.79 -22.18
N ASN A 306 8.16 5.30 -23.25
CA ASN A 306 8.23 6.73 -23.58
C ASN A 306 7.56 7.58 -22.49
N LEU A 307 6.44 7.12 -21.91
CA LEU A 307 5.80 7.80 -20.77
C LEU A 307 6.75 7.90 -19.57
N ALA A 308 7.44 6.81 -19.23
CA ALA A 308 8.38 6.81 -18.11
C ALA A 308 9.59 7.73 -18.36
N LEU A 309 10.16 7.70 -19.56
CA LEU A 309 11.31 8.54 -19.93
C LEU A 309 10.93 10.02 -20.00
N ALA A 310 9.83 10.36 -20.66
CA ALA A 310 9.32 11.74 -20.74
C ALA A 310 8.96 12.28 -19.36
N GLY A 311 8.30 11.45 -18.53
CA GLY A 311 7.96 11.82 -17.17
C GLY A 311 9.18 12.08 -16.30
N ALA A 312 10.21 11.26 -16.37
CA ALA A 312 11.46 11.49 -15.65
C ALA A 312 12.15 12.77 -16.13
N ALA A 313 12.26 13.00 -17.44
CA ALA A 313 12.88 14.22 -17.99
C ALA A 313 12.16 15.49 -17.54
N VAL A 314 10.82 15.51 -17.63
CA VAL A 314 9.99 16.65 -17.19
C VAL A 314 10.10 16.82 -15.66
N ALA A 315 10.09 15.75 -14.89
CA ALA A 315 10.22 15.83 -13.44
C ALA A 315 11.57 16.41 -13.01
N PHE A 316 12.68 15.98 -13.61
CA PHE A 316 14.01 16.55 -13.33
C PHE A 316 14.12 18.01 -13.74
N PHE A 317 13.59 18.39 -14.90
CA PHE A 317 13.57 19.76 -15.35
C PHE A 317 12.79 20.66 -14.38
N LEU A 318 11.56 20.25 -14.01
CA LEU A 318 10.73 21.03 -13.09
C LEU A 318 11.30 21.06 -11.67
N ALA A 319 11.97 20.00 -11.22
CA ALA A 319 12.68 19.99 -9.95
C ALA A 319 13.87 20.96 -9.95
N ALA A 320 14.63 21.06 -11.06
CA ALA A 320 15.69 22.04 -11.19
C ALA A 320 15.15 23.48 -11.16
N MET A 321 14.04 23.75 -11.83
CA MET A 321 13.37 25.07 -11.80
C MET A 321 12.84 25.39 -10.39
N THR A 322 12.22 24.43 -9.72
CA THR A 322 11.76 24.55 -8.32
C THR A 322 12.92 24.93 -7.41
N ASN A 323 14.05 24.19 -7.49
CA ASN A 323 15.23 24.47 -6.68
C ASN A 323 15.84 25.84 -6.97
N ALA A 324 15.85 26.28 -8.24
CA ALA A 324 16.35 27.60 -8.59
C ALA A 324 15.56 28.72 -7.89
N VAL A 325 14.22 28.64 -7.89
CA VAL A 325 13.38 29.66 -7.22
C VAL A 325 13.52 29.58 -5.69
N VAL A 326 13.51 28.37 -5.13
CA VAL A 326 13.65 28.14 -3.67
C VAL A 326 14.98 28.67 -3.13
N LEU A 327 16.07 28.63 -3.91
CA LEU A 327 17.37 29.16 -3.50
C LEU A 327 17.46 30.68 -3.53
N ILE A 328 16.60 31.36 -4.28
CA ILE A 328 16.59 32.83 -4.40
C ILE A 328 15.83 33.47 -3.24
N ASP A 329 14.77 32.83 -2.77
CA ASP A 329 13.86 33.43 -1.76
C ASP A 329 13.63 32.50 -0.55
N GLN A 330 14.04 32.98 0.64
CA GLN A 330 13.92 32.24 1.89
C GLN A 330 12.46 32.01 2.31
N THR A 331 11.56 32.96 2.03
CA THR A 331 10.13 32.82 2.36
C THR A 331 9.50 31.69 1.56
N THR A 332 9.85 31.61 0.27
CA THR A 332 9.42 30.51 -0.61
C THR A 332 9.98 29.17 -0.16
N LEU A 333 11.24 29.11 0.29
CA LEU A 333 11.82 27.90 0.87
C LEU A 333 11.03 27.42 2.09
N ASP A 334 10.71 28.33 3.01
CA ASP A 334 10.01 28.00 4.24
C ASP A 334 8.58 27.50 3.98
N GLY A 335 7.85 28.07 3.06
CA GLY A 335 6.54 27.60 2.65
C GLY A 335 6.61 26.23 1.92
N TYR A 336 7.54 26.10 0.99
CA TYR A 336 7.70 24.91 0.18
C TYR A 336 8.12 23.67 0.98
N ARG A 337 9.07 23.79 1.93
CA ARG A 337 9.59 22.65 2.69
C ARG A 337 8.49 21.90 3.47
N PHE A 338 7.52 22.61 4.04
CA PHE A 338 6.40 21.99 4.74
C PHE A 338 5.41 21.33 3.79
N TRP A 339 5.16 21.94 2.63
CA TRP A 339 4.29 21.38 1.62
C TRP A 339 4.88 20.13 0.97
N SER A 340 6.19 20.13 0.69
CA SER A 340 6.89 19.06 -0.03
C SER A 340 6.96 17.72 0.70
N VAL A 341 6.78 17.71 2.01
CA VAL A 341 6.79 16.47 2.81
C VAL A 341 5.48 15.69 2.71
N GLY A 342 4.39 16.37 2.36
CA GLY A 342 3.06 15.78 2.28
C GLY A 342 2.38 15.58 3.63
N SER A 343 1.27 16.32 3.87
CA SER A 343 0.54 16.29 5.14
C SER A 343 -0.95 16.51 4.93
N VAL A 344 -1.76 15.81 5.73
CA VAL A 344 -3.21 16.04 5.85
C VAL A 344 -3.55 16.97 7.02
N ALA A 345 -2.55 17.31 7.85
CA ALA A 345 -2.72 18.21 8.99
C ALA A 345 -2.90 19.66 8.56
N GLY A 346 -3.67 20.43 9.33
CA GLY A 346 -3.89 21.85 9.08
C GLY A 346 -4.71 22.16 7.80
N ARG A 347 -5.50 21.19 7.32
CA ARG A 347 -6.40 21.35 6.17
C ARG A 347 -7.84 21.39 6.64
N GLY A 348 -8.55 22.47 6.33
CA GLY A 348 -9.95 22.64 6.66
C GLY A 348 -10.92 21.94 5.70
N LEU A 349 -12.21 22.04 5.99
CA LEU A 349 -13.27 21.57 5.10
C LEU A 349 -13.32 22.32 3.76
N ASP A 350 -12.82 23.54 3.70
CA ASP A 350 -12.68 24.33 2.48
C ASP A 350 -11.82 23.61 1.45
N VAL A 351 -10.64 23.11 1.84
CA VAL A 351 -9.77 22.30 0.98
C VAL A 351 -10.45 21.00 0.56
N PHE A 352 -11.14 20.33 1.50
CA PHE A 352 -11.88 19.10 1.19
C PHE A 352 -12.92 19.31 0.09
N TRP A 353 -13.77 20.34 0.23
CA TRP A 353 -14.81 20.61 -0.76
C TRP A 353 -14.26 21.08 -2.12
N GLN A 354 -13.11 21.76 -2.13
CA GLN A 354 -12.46 22.17 -3.37
C GLN A 354 -11.94 20.98 -4.18
N VAL A 355 -11.39 19.93 -3.53
CA VAL A 355 -10.80 18.79 -4.25
C VAL A 355 -11.79 17.66 -4.49
N LEU A 356 -12.85 17.53 -3.69
CA LEU A 356 -13.81 16.44 -3.75
C LEU A 356 -14.43 16.21 -5.14
N PRO A 357 -14.85 17.24 -5.90
CA PRO A 357 -15.43 17.05 -7.23
C PRO A 357 -14.45 16.38 -8.21
N PHE A 358 -13.19 16.76 -8.17
CA PHE A 358 -12.13 16.22 -9.06
C PHE A 358 -11.79 14.78 -8.67
N LEU A 359 -11.70 14.51 -7.37
CA LEU A 359 -11.48 13.16 -6.86
C LEU A 359 -12.66 12.24 -7.21
N ALA A 360 -13.90 12.69 -7.00
CA ALA A 360 -15.11 11.93 -7.34
C ALA A 360 -15.19 11.64 -8.84
N LEU A 361 -14.95 12.64 -9.69
CA LEU A 361 -14.91 12.47 -11.14
C LEU A 361 -13.81 11.49 -11.55
N GLY A 362 -12.62 11.61 -10.97
CA GLY A 362 -11.50 10.71 -11.21
C GLY A 362 -11.83 9.26 -10.82
N VAL A 363 -12.50 9.03 -9.69
CA VAL A 363 -12.97 7.71 -9.26
C VAL A 363 -13.99 7.13 -10.25
N VAL A 364 -14.97 7.92 -10.68
CA VAL A 364 -15.98 7.48 -11.66
C VAL A 364 -15.31 7.07 -12.97
N ILE A 365 -14.43 7.90 -13.51
CA ILE A 365 -13.70 7.60 -14.75
C ILE A 365 -12.85 6.34 -14.56
N ALA A 366 -12.16 6.19 -13.43
CA ALA A 366 -11.35 5.02 -13.11
C ALA A 366 -12.19 3.74 -13.12
N LEU A 367 -13.35 3.73 -12.45
CA LEU A 367 -14.25 2.58 -12.39
C LEU A 367 -14.81 2.21 -13.76
N VAL A 368 -15.24 3.19 -14.56
CA VAL A 368 -15.76 2.99 -15.92
C VAL A 368 -14.66 2.47 -16.87
N SER A 369 -13.39 2.86 -16.68
CA SER A 369 -12.28 2.42 -17.52
C SER A 369 -11.79 1.00 -17.24
N THR A 370 -12.19 0.36 -16.13
CA THR A 370 -11.69 -0.97 -15.73
C THR A 370 -11.88 -2.09 -16.78
N PRO A 371 -12.99 -2.18 -17.55
CA PRO A 371 -13.13 -3.20 -18.57
C PRO A 371 -12.10 -3.05 -19.71
N GLY A 372 -11.89 -1.81 -20.18
CA GLY A 372 -10.86 -1.52 -21.19
C GLY A 372 -9.46 -1.85 -20.71
N LEU A 373 -9.16 -1.53 -19.44
CA LEU A 373 -7.87 -1.82 -18.82
C LEU A 373 -7.60 -3.33 -18.68
N ASN A 374 -8.63 -4.12 -18.39
CA ASN A 374 -8.51 -5.59 -18.38
C ASN A 374 -8.13 -6.13 -19.77
N VAL A 375 -8.73 -5.62 -20.83
CA VAL A 375 -8.41 -6.04 -22.20
C VAL A 375 -7.01 -5.57 -22.58
N MET A 376 -6.61 -4.33 -22.24
CA MET A 376 -5.27 -3.79 -22.48
C MET A 376 -4.17 -4.58 -21.77
N SER A 377 -4.48 -5.22 -20.64
CA SER A 377 -3.51 -6.06 -19.92
C SER A 377 -3.09 -7.32 -20.70
N LEU A 378 -3.88 -7.76 -21.69
CA LEU A 378 -3.56 -8.89 -22.57
C LEU A 378 -2.57 -8.53 -23.69
N GLY A 379 -2.28 -7.26 -23.89
CA GLY A 379 -1.44 -6.76 -24.96
C GLY A 379 -2.16 -5.75 -25.84
N GLU A 380 -1.44 -4.78 -26.39
CA GLU A 380 -2.05 -3.72 -27.21
C GLU A 380 -2.60 -4.28 -28.53
N ASP A 381 -1.89 -5.20 -29.15
CA ASP A 381 -2.31 -5.81 -30.42
C ASP A 381 -3.55 -6.69 -30.22
N VAL A 382 -3.58 -7.44 -29.12
CA VAL A 382 -4.78 -8.20 -28.71
C VAL A 382 -5.94 -7.26 -28.40
N ALA A 383 -5.70 -6.16 -27.69
CA ALA A 383 -6.74 -5.20 -27.39
C ALA A 383 -7.33 -4.56 -28.65
N ARG A 384 -6.48 -4.20 -29.61
CA ARG A 384 -6.93 -3.67 -30.92
C ARG A 384 -7.74 -4.69 -31.69
N SER A 385 -7.30 -5.96 -31.73
CA SER A 385 -8.06 -7.03 -32.43
C SER A 385 -9.41 -7.31 -31.79
N LEU A 386 -9.56 -7.04 -30.47
CA LEU A 386 -10.83 -7.12 -29.75
C LEU A 386 -11.67 -5.82 -29.85
N GLY A 387 -11.27 -4.86 -30.69
CA GLY A 387 -12.02 -3.64 -30.95
C GLY A 387 -11.83 -2.52 -29.91
N VAL A 388 -10.86 -2.64 -28.97
CA VAL A 388 -10.60 -1.59 -27.99
C VAL A 388 -9.74 -0.50 -28.65
N ASN A 389 -10.22 0.74 -28.56
CA ASN A 389 -9.41 1.89 -28.93
C ASN A 389 -8.36 2.17 -27.85
N VAL A 390 -7.14 1.69 -28.08
CA VAL A 390 -6.02 1.77 -27.11
C VAL A 390 -5.65 3.23 -26.80
N ALA A 391 -5.66 4.14 -27.81
CA ALA A 391 -5.34 5.54 -27.62
C ALA A 391 -6.37 6.22 -26.70
N LEU A 392 -7.65 6.03 -26.96
CA LEU A 392 -8.74 6.58 -26.13
C LEU A 392 -8.68 6.00 -24.70
N SER A 393 -8.51 4.70 -24.55
CA SER A 393 -8.43 4.05 -23.24
C SER A 393 -7.27 4.58 -22.41
N ARG A 394 -6.11 4.82 -23.05
CA ARG A 394 -4.92 5.39 -22.41
C ARG A 394 -5.15 6.86 -22.02
N THR A 395 -5.71 7.66 -22.91
CA THR A 395 -6.03 9.07 -22.63
C THR A 395 -6.98 9.19 -21.44
N VAL A 396 -8.07 8.41 -21.44
CA VAL A 396 -9.05 8.37 -20.33
C VAL A 396 -8.39 7.96 -19.02
N GLY A 397 -7.51 6.95 -19.06
CA GLY A 397 -6.76 6.51 -17.89
C GLY A 397 -5.82 7.58 -17.34
N ILE A 398 -5.11 8.28 -18.20
CA ILE A 398 -4.22 9.39 -17.80
C ILE A 398 -5.01 10.55 -17.21
N ILE A 399 -6.16 10.89 -17.78
CA ILE A 399 -7.06 11.90 -17.23
C ILE A 399 -7.51 11.49 -15.81
N ALA A 400 -7.93 10.25 -15.61
CA ALA A 400 -8.30 9.76 -14.29
C ALA A 400 -7.14 9.84 -13.29
N ILE A 401 -5.93 9.40 -13.68
CA ILE A 401 -4.72 9.47 -12.85
C ILE A 401 -4.40 10.93 -12.50
N THR A 402 -4.48 11.84 -13.46
CA THR A 402 -4.20 13.28 -13.28
C THR A 402 -5.20 13.91 -12.32
N LEU A 403 -6.49 13.62 -12.46
CA LEU A 403 -7.53 14.10 -11.55
C LEU A 403 -7.30 13.60 -10.13
N LEU A 404 -7.07 12.29 -9.97
CA LEU A 404 -6.91 11.67 -8.66
C LEU A 404 -5.61 12.11 -7.98
N THR A 405 -4.47 12.00 -8.66
CA THR A 405 -3.17 12.35 -8.07
C THR A 405 -2.98 13.86 -7.99
N GLY A 406 -3.38 14.60 -9.03
CA GLY A 406 -3.23 16.06 -9.08
C GLY A 406 -4.02 16.73 -7.96
N ALA A 407 -5.30 16.37 -7.77
CA ALA A 407 -6.12 16.92 -6.69
C ALA A 407 -5.61 16.47 -5.30
N ALA A 408 -5.17 15.22 -5.15
CA ALA A 408 -4.59 14.72 -3.90
C ALA A 408 -3.31 15.49 -3.53
N THR A 409 -2.40 15.66 -4.50
CA THR A 409 -1.14 16.38 -4.30
C THR A 409 -1.38 17.89 -4.07
N ALA A 410 -2.34 18.49 -4.75
CA ALA A 410 -2.71 19.88 -4.52
C ALA A 410 -3.22 20.13 -3.09
N ALA A 411 -4.02 19.20 -2.56
CA ALA A 411 -4.57 19.30 -1.21
C ALA A 411 -3.54 19.04 -0.10
N CYS A 412 -2.73 18.00 -0.26
CA CYS A 412 -1.90 17.45 0.82
C CYS A 412 -0.39 17.53 0.58
N GLY A 413 0.05 18.02 -0.58
CA GLY A 413 1.42 17.83 -1.04
C GLY A 413 1.66 16.41 -1.56
N PRO A 414 2.89 16.09 -2.01
CA PRO A 414 3.23 14.80 -2.58
C PRO A 414 3.22 13.71 -1.50
N ILE A 415 2.41 12.68 -1.69
CA ILE A 415 2.35 11.49 -0.83
C ILE A 415 2.76 10.28 -1.65
N ALA A 416 3.92 9.70 -1.31
CA ALA A 416 4.49 8.55 -2.00
C ALA A 416 4.04 7.21 -1.40
N PHE A 417 4.40 6.12 -2.08
CA PHE A 417 4.25 4.72 -1.67
C PHE A 417 2.83 4.15 -1.66
N ILE A 418 1.75 4.91 -1.44
CA ILE A 418 0.38 4.38 -1.46
C ILE A 418 0.09 3.76 -2.84
N GLY A 419 0.34 4.51 -3.91
CA GLY A 419 0.13 4.06 -5.29
C GLY A 419 0.99 2.86 -5.69
N LEU A 420 2.11 2.66 -5.03
CA LEU A 420 3.01 1.54 -5.27
C LEU A 420 2.61 0.28 -4.49
N VAL A 421 2.42 0.43 -3.18
CA VAL A 421 2.23 -0.68 -2.23
C VAL A 421 0.84 -1.27 -2.33
N VAL A 422 -0.17 -0.40 -2.31
CA VAL A 422 -1.57 -0.81 -2.18
C VAL A 422 -2.05 -1.68 -3.32
N PRO A 423 -1.85 -1.34 -4.61
CA PRO A 423 -2.31 -2.21 -5.70
C PRO A 423 -1.59 -3.56 -5.72
N HIS A 424 -0.31 -3.59 -5.31
CA HIS A 424 0.45 -4.83 -5.23
C HIS A 424 -0.15 -5.79 -4.19
N VAL A 425 -0.48 -5.28 -3.00
CA VAL A 425 -1.12 -6.07 -1.94
C VAL A 425 -2.54 -6.48 -2.34
N ALA A 426 -3.32 -5.58 -2.95
CA ALA A 426 -4.67 -5.84 -3.42
C ALA A 426 -4.71 -7.00 -4.44
N ARG A 427 -3.75 -7.07 -5.39
CA ARG A 427 -3.66 -8.16 -6.37
C ARG A 427 -3.52 -9.55 -5.76
N VAL A 428 -2.96 -9.68 -4.57
CA VAL A 428 -2.86 -10.97 -3.87
C VAL A 428 -4.24 -11.55 -3.57
N VAL A 429 -5.23 -10.68 -3.33
CA VAL A 429 -6.61 -11.08 -3.01
C VAL A 429 -7.48 -11.12 -4.26
N THR A 430 -7.43 -10.07 -5.08
CA THR A 430 -8.33 -9.89 -6.24
C THR A 430 -7.89 -10.65 -7.48
N GLY A 431 -6.59 -10.96 -7.60
CA GLY A 431 -5.98 -11.36 -8.87
C GLY A 431 -5.82 -10.16 -9.81
N PRO A 432 -5.65 -10.41 -11.13
CA PRO A 432 -5.34 -9.37 -12.12
C PRO A 432 -6.55 -8.55 -12.58
N ASP A 433 -7.78 -8.89 -12.18
CA ASP A 433 -9.01 -8.25 -12.65
C ASP A 433 -9.18 -6.85 -12.07
N TYR A 434 -9.05 -5.81 -12.90
CA TYR A 434 -9.15 -4.40 -12.51
C TYR A 434 -10.53 -3.99 -11.99
N ARG A 435 -11.61 -4.70 -12.34
CA ARG A 435 -12.95 -4.45 -11.79
C ARG A 435 -13.00 -4.67 -10.28
N TRP A 436 -12.16 -5.56 -9.77
CA TRP A 436 -11.99 -5.81 -8.34
C TRP A 436 -10.77 -5.09 -7.76
N LEU A 437 -9.69 -5.01 -8.53
CA LEU A 437 -8.45 -4.40 -8.07
C LEU A 437 -8.63 -2.91 -7.72
N VAL A 438 -9.34 -2.14 -8.57
CA VAL A 438 -9.52 -0.69 -8.38
C VAL A 438 -10.30 -0.37 -7.10
N PRO A 439 -11.49 -0.96 -6.82
CA PRO A 439 -12.18 -0.74 -5.54
C PRO A 439 -11.36 -1.16 -4.33
N TYR A 440 -10.68 -2.30 -4.40
CA TYR A 440 -9.81 -2.76 -3.32
C TYR A 440 -8.65 -1.82 -3.06
N ALA A 441 -7.99 -1.34 -4.11
CA ALA A 441 -6.91 -0.39 -4.01
C ALA A 441 -7.39 0.95 -3.40
N GLY A 442 -8.60 1.39 -3.74
CA GLY A 442 -9.19 2.57 -3.11
C GLY A 442 -9.38 2.39 -1.60
N LEU A 443 -10.11 1.35 -1.18
CA LEU A 443 -10.37 1.11 0.24
C LEU A 443 -9.08 0.90 1.04
N MET A 444 -8.14 0.11 0.52
CA MET A 444 -6.84 -0.10 1.17
C MET A 444 -6.01 1.19 1.24
N GLY A 445 -6.08 2.04 0.21
CA GLY A 445 -5.42 3.35 0.20
C GLY A 445 -5.96 4.26 1.30
N GLY A 446 -7.30 4.30 1.46
CA GLY A 446 -7.95 5.02 2.55
C GLY A 446 -7.51 4.52 3.93
N VAL A 447 -7.53 3.19 4.15
CA VAL A 447 -7.05 2.59 5.41
C VAL A 447 -5.58 2.94 5.66
N MET A 448 -4.72 2.79 4.65
CA MET A 448 -3.28 3.01 4.79
C MET A 448 -2.97 4.47 5.13
N LEU A 449 -3.62 5.43 4.48
CA LEU A 449 -3.38 6.85 4.74
C LEU A 449 -3.91 7.27 6.11
N LEU A 450 -5.11 6.84 6.49
CA LEU A 450 -5.67 7.11 7.82
C LEU A 450 -4.79 6.53 8.93
N MET A 451 -4.35 5.30 8.80
CA MET A 451 -3.49 4.66 9.80
C MET A 451 -2.11 5.31 9.87
N ALA A 452 -1.52 5.68 8.73
CA ALA A 452 -0.25 6.40 8.71
C ALA A 452 -0.36 7.78 9.40
N ASP A 453 -1.48 8.47 9.18
CA ASP A 453 -1.77 9.75 9.85
C ASP A 453 -1.96 9.60 11.37
N VAL A 454 -2.69 8.57 11.80
CA VAL A 454 -2.84 8.24 13.24
C VAL A 454 -1.48 7.92 13.87
N ILE A 455 -0.65 7.10 13.22
CA ILE A 455 0.70 6.78 13.70
C ILE A 455 1.54 8.07 13.83
N GLY A 456 1.50 8.95 12.81
CA GLY A 456 2.23 10.22 12.84
C GLY A 456 1.88 11.12 14.01
N ARG A 457 0.61 11.10 14.46
CA ARG A 457 0.12 11.86 15.61
C ARG A 457 0.53 11.29 16.97
N VAL A 458 0.89 9.99 17.02
CA VAL A 458 1.16 9.31 18.29
C VAL A 458 2.66 9.17 18.56
N VAL A 459 3.49 8.96 17.53
CA VAL A 459 4.89 8.55 17.68
C VAL A 459 5.81 9.67 18.23
N VAL A 460 5.52 10.94 17.94
CA VAL A 460 6.38 12.08 18.32
C VAL A 460 5.60 13.15 19.08
N ARG A 461 4.91 12.76 20.12
CA ARG A 461 4.19 13.72 20.99
C ARG A 461 5.17 14.61 21.78
N PRO A 462 4.89 15.91 22.00
CA PRO A 462 3.69 16.66 21.60
C PRO A 462 3.65 17.10 20.13
N GLY A 463 4.71 16.87 19.35
CA GLY A 463 4.75 17.14 17.92
C GLY A 463 4.00 16.09 17.11
N GLU A 464 3.93 16.29 15.79
CA GLU A 464 3.33 15.36 14.84
C GLU A 464 4.30 15.05 13.70
N LEU A 465 4.45 13.78 13.34
CA LEU A 465 5.11 13.38 12.08
C LEU A 465 4.14 13.53 10.93
N GLN A 466 4.59 14.18 9.87
CA GLN A 466 3.83 14.30 8.64
C GLN A 466 3.64 12.92 8.01
N VAL A 467 2.45 12.69 7.45
CA VAL A 467 2.05 11.38 6.91
C VAL A 467 2.98 10.88 5.79
N GLY A 468 3.55 11.80 5.00
CA GLY A 468 4.52 11.46 3.96
C GLY A 468 5.79 10.80 4.52
N ILE A 469 6.29 11.25 5.68
CA ILE A 469 7.45 10.64 6.37
C ILE A 469 7.09 9.24 6.87
N VAL A 470 5.93 9.09 7.51
CA VAL A 470 5.46 7.79 8.03
C VAL A 470 5.35 6.77 6.89
N LEU A 471 4.73 7.17 5.77
CA LEU A 471 4.60 6.31 4.61
C LEU A 471 5.93 5.97 3.95
N ALA A 472 6.88 6.89 3.91
CA ALA A 472 8.23 6.61 3.41
C ALA A 472 8.97 5.61 4.29
N LEU A 473 8.85 5.74 5.61
CA LEU A 473 9.49 4.85 6.59
C LEU A 473 9.00 3.40 6.47
N PHE A 474 7.70 3.19 6.24
CA PHE A 474 7.13 1.85 6.04
C PHE A 474 7.19 1.38 4.59
N GLY A 475 7.02 2.28 3.64
CA GLY A 475 6.97 1.98 2.21
C GLY A 475 8.32 1.58 1.62
N ALA A 476 9.41 2.25 2.02
CA ALA A 476 10.74 1.94 1.50
C ALA A 476 11.23 0.53 1.89
N PRO A 477 11.15 0.07 3.15
CA PRO A 477 11.47 -1.32 3.50
C PRO A 477 10.57 -2.34 2.80
N PHE A 478 9.27 -2.04 2.65
CA PHE A 478 8.36 -2.90 1.90
C PHE A 478 8.81 -3.03 0.44
N PHE A 479 9.15 -1.92 -0.20
CA PHE A 479 9.62 -1.90 -1.58
C PHE A 479 10.93 -2.67 -1.76
N ILE A 480 11.91 -2.46 -0.88
CA ILE A 480 13.17 -3.20 -0.87
C ILE A 480 12.90 -4.71 -0.73
N ALA A 481 12.02 -5.09 0.19
CA ALA A 481 11.63 -6.49 0.37
C ALA A 481 10.95 -7.08 -0.86
N LEU A 482 10.12 -6.28 -1.55
CA LEU A 482 9.44 -6.65 -2.78
C LEU A 482 10.45 -6.88 -3.92
N VAL A 483 11.38 -5.96 -4.14
CA VAL A 483 12.40 -6.07 -5.18
C VAL A 483 13.36 -7.22 -4.91
N ARG A 484 13.78 -7.42 -3.66
CA ARG A 484 14.67 -8.54 -3.27
C ARG A 484 14.01 -9.92 -3.44
N ARG A 485 12.69 -10.01 -3.36
CA ARG A 485 11.95 -11.28 -3.53
C ARG A 485 11.74 -11.66 -4.98
N ARG A 486 12.27 -10.90 -5.95
CA ARG A 486 12.14 -11.18 -7.36
C ARG A 486 12.88 -12.47 -7.74
N LYS A 487 12.09 -13.48 -7.94
CA LYS A 487 11.56 -13.85 -9.27
C LYS A 487 10.31 -12.99 -9.54
N LEU A 488 10.51 -11.88 -10.22
CA LEU A 488 9.43 -11.18 -10.88
C LEU A 488 8.83 -12.18 -11.84
N ALA A 489 7.60 -12.61 -11.54
CA ALA A 489 6.79 -13.22 -12.54
C ALA A 489 6.77 -12.21 -13.71
N SER A 490 7.40 -12.60 -14.81
CA SER A 490 7.19 -11.94 -16.08
C SER A 490 5.69 -11.88 -16.30
N LEU A 491 5.16 -10.66 -16.36
CA LEU A 491 3.79 -10.39 -16.80
C LEU A 491 3.66 -10.79 -18.26
#